data_bad3ca5425c30f1ea1043a840ae445ac
#
_entry.id   bad3ca5425c30f1ea1043a840ae445ac
#
_cell.length_a   1.000
_cell.length_b   1.000
_cell.length_c   1.000
_cell.angle_alpha   90.00
_cell.angle_beta   90.00
_cell.angle_gamma   90.00
#
_symmetry.space_group_name_H-M   'P 1'
#
loop_
_entity.id
_entity.type
_entity.pdbx_description
1 polymer ?
#
loop_
_entity_poly.entity_id
_entity_poly.type
_entity_poly.pdbx_seq_one_letter_code
_entity_poly.pdbx_strand_id
1 'polypeptide(L)'
;PSRKALQTENSTLKASLDSLQALVDSLEERRYIEDNELRAVIEGNSAGEAEDSLEYTAEVSDSLLHLWYKNSFAGDSDSVSEFDMDSVRFSSNVPDQEMIDRLNAMNSFITLPFNDNVKNYIILYSEKMPSRMSRVMGLSNYYFPMFEDILNRYGLPLELKYMSVIESMLNPVATSRAGARGIWQFMYSTARNYGLEINSFVDERLDVEKAMDAAARYLRDAYKIFGDWPLAISSYNCGAGNVSKAIRRAGGSRDFWSIYPYLPRETRGYVPA
;
A
#
# COMPACT_ATOMS: atom_id res chain seq x y z
N PRO A 1 -42.51 -7.74 14.01
CA PRO A 1 -42.77 -6.48 13.30
C PRO A 1 -44.16 -6.53 12.69
N SER A 2 -44.91 -5.42 12.82
CA SER A 2 -46.26 -5.33 12.22
C SER A 2 -46.10 -5.31 10.67
N ARG A 3 -47.10 -5.83 9.95
CA ARG A 3 -47.15 -5.84 8.48
C ARG A 3 -46.87 -4.45 7.88
N LYS A 4 -47.26 -3.40 8.59
CA LYS A 4 -47.04 -1.99 8.22
C LYS A 4 -45.57 -1.57 8.37
N ALA A 5 -44.85 -2.06 9.39
CA ALA A 5 -43.42 -1.80 9.57
C ALA A 5 -42.56 -2.45 8.47
N LEU A 6 -42.88 -3.70 8.09
CA LEU A 6 -42.24 -4.40 6.99
C LEU A 6 -42.51 -3.74 5.64
N GLN A 7 -43.69 -3.18 5.41
CA GLN A 7 -43.96 -2.42 4.19
C GLN A 7 -43.18 -1.12 4.10
N THR A 8 -43.01 -0.41 5.22
CA THR A 8 -42.18 0.83 5.26
C THR A 8 -40.71 0.51 5.03
N GLU A 9 -40.20 -0.53 5.68
CA GLU A 9 -38.80 -0.98 5.52
C GLU A 9 -38.53 -1.41 4.07
N ASN A 10 -39.42 -2.18 3.45
CA ASN A 10 -39.30 -2.56 2.04
C ASN A 10 -39.35 -1.35 1.08
N SER A 11 -40.18 -0.34 1.37
CA SER A 11 -40.20 0.88 0.54
C SER A 11 -38.92 1.69 0.66
N THR A 12 -38.32 1.76 1.86
CA THR A 12 -37.03 2.44 2.09
C THR A 12 -35.88 1.71 1.41
N LEU A 13 -35.85 0.38 1.52
CA LEU A 13 -34.83 -0.44 0.84
C LEU A 13 -34.94 -0.32 -0.68
N LYS A 14 -36.16 -0.27 -1.21
CA LYS A 14 -36.39 -0.10 -2.64
C LYS A 14 -35.89 1.28 -3.12
N ALA A 15 -36.17 2.35 -2.38
CA ALA A 15 -35.67 3.68 -2.71
C ALA A 15 -34.15 3.78 -2.64
N SER A 16 -33.52 3.09 -1.68
CA SER A 16 -32.05 2.99 -1.58
C SER A 16 -31.47 2.21 -2.74
N LEU A 17 -32.12 1.12 -3.17
CA LEU A 17 -31.69 0.34 -4.33
C LEU A 17 -31.78 1.17 -5.63
N ASP A 18 -32.89 1.89 -5.82
CA ASP A 18 -33.09 2.77 -6.99
C ASP A 18 -32.02 3.89 -7.02
N SER A 19 -31.66 4.45 -5.85
CA SER A 19 -30.58 5.46 -5.75
C SER A 19 -29.20 4.89 -6.05
N LEU A 20 -28.90 3.68 -5.61
CA LEU A 20 -27.65 3.00 -5.91
C LEU A 20 -27.56 2.64 -7.39
N GLN A 21 -28.66 2.19 -8.00
CA GLN A 21 -28.69 1.91 -9.43
C GLN A 21 -28.44 3.17 -10.25
N ALA A 22 -29.07 4.30 -9.91
CA ALA A 22 -28.83 5.58 -10.59
C ALA A 22 -27.36 6.06 -10.45
N LEU A 23 -26.70 5.76 -9.31
CA LEU A 23 -25.29 6.06 -9.13
C LEU A 23 -24.40 5.16 -10.00
N VAL A 24 -24.72 3.88 -10.10
CA VAL A 24 -24.01 2.94 -10.98
C VAL A 24 -24.14 3.36 -12.44
N ASP A 25 -25.36 3.68 -12.89
CA ASP A 25 -25.63 4.13 -14.26
C ASP A 25 -24.83 5.43 -14.58
N SER A 26 -24.78 6.37 -13.64
CA SER A 26 -23.99 7.62 -13.77
C SER A 26 -22.48 7.36 -13.85
N LEU A 27 -21.96 6.38 -13.11
CA LEU A 27 -20.55 6.00 -13.15
C LEU A 27 -20.20 5.25 -14.44
N GLU A 28 -21.10 4.43 -14.95
CA GLU A 28 -20.92 3.74 -16.24
C GLU A 28 -20.96 4.74 -17.41
N GLU A 29 -21.83 5.75 -17.37
CA GLU A 29 -21.90 6.81 -18.38
C GLU A 29 -20.63 7.67 -18.37
N ARG A 30 -20.10 8.04 -17.21
CA ARG A 30 -18.81 8.74 -17.09
C ARG A 30 -17.66 7.90 -17.66
N ARG A 31 -17.61 6.61 -17.34
CA ARG A 31 -16.60 5.70 -17.86
C ARG A 31 -16.68 5.59 -19.37
N TYR A 32 -17.88 5.53 -19.95
CA TYR A 32 -18.09 5.50 -21.39
C TYR A 32 -17.63 6.79 -22.09
N ILE A 33 -17.86 7.94 -21.46
CA ILE A 33 -17.41 9.26 -21.97
C ILE A 33 -15.86 9.32 -21.92
N GLU A 34 -15.25 8.96 -20.80
CA GLU A 34 -13.80 8.92 -20.62
C GLU A 34 -13.12 7.96 -21.61
N ASP A 35 -13.69 6.78 -21.85
CA ASP A 35 -13.18 5.79 -22.82
C ASP A 35 -13.29 6.30 -24.27
N ASN A 36 -14.35 7.05 -24.61
CA ASN A 36 -14.53 7.63 -25.94
C ASN A 36 -13.63 8.84 -26.19
N GLU A 37 -13.43 9.70 -25.18
CA GLU A 37 -12.48 10.81 -25.24
C GLU A 37 -11.05 10.29 -25.42
N LEU A 38 -10.68 9.21 -24.72
CA LEU A 38 -9.39 8.57 -24.87
C LEU A 38 -9.21 7.97 -26.28
N ARG A 39 -10.24 7.30 -26.82
CA ARG A 39 -10.22 6.77 -28.18
C ARG A 39 -10.07 7.90 -29.20
N ALA A 40 -10.80 8.99 -29.04
CA ALA A 40 -10.70 10.15 -29.93
C ALA A 40 -9.29 10.79 -29.93
N VAL A 41 -8.62 10.81 -28.78
CA VAL A 41 -7.22 11.26 -28.67
C VAL A 41 -6.27 10.29 -29.36
N ILE A 42 -6.47 8.99 -29.21
CA ILE A 42 -5.64 7.94 -29.84
C ILE A 42 -5.88 7.93 -31.37
N GLU A 43 -7.13 8.02 -31.82
CA GLU A 43 -7.49 8.01 -33.24
C GLU A 43 -7.17 9.35 -33.94
N GLY A 44 -7.27 10.49 -33.24
CA GLY A 44 -6.87 11.81 -33.74
C GLY A 44 -5.37 11.93 -33.98
N ASN A 45 -4.54 11.20 -33.25
CA ASN A 45 -3.10 11.16 -33.43
C ASN A 45 -2.64 10.17 -34.54
N SER A 46 -3.55 9.31 -35.03
CA SER A 46 -3.21 8.35 -36.11
C SER A 46 -3.50 8.86 -37.53
N ALA A 47 -4.02 10.06 -37.71
CA ALA A 47 -4.41 10.64 -39.00
C ALA A 47 -3.46 11.74 -39.52
N GLY A 48 -2.19 11.70 -39.18
CA GLY A 48 -1.18 12.64 -39.69
C GLY A 48 0.11 11.93 -40.05
N GLU A 49 0.39 11.80 -41.36
CA GLU A 49 1.69 11.39 -41.90
C GLU A 49 2.78 12.35 -41.40
N ALA A 50 3.80 11.85 -40.69
CA ALA A 50 5.22 12.19 -40.85
C ALA A 50 6.01 11.49 -39.75
N GLU A 51 7.10 10.87 -40.12
CA GLU A 51 8.27 10.62 -39.27
C GLU A 51 8.67 11.92 -38.56
N ASP A 52 8.13 12.14 -37.38
CA ASP A 52 8.76 13.02 -36.39
C ASP A 52 8.37 12.54 -35.00
N SER A 53 9.37 12.45 -34.17
CA SER A 53 9.32 12.04 -32.76
C SER A 53 8.00 12.44 -32.12
N LEU A 54 7.18 11.46 -31.73
CA LEU A 54 6.04 11.66 -30.83
C LEU A 54 6.58 12.27 -29.54
N GLU A 55 6.63 13.59 -29.47
CA GLU A 55 6.75 14.30 -28.21
C GLU A 55 5.46 14.00 -27.42
N TYR A 56 5.50 12.93 -26.64
CA TYR A 56 4.53 12.72 -25.58
C TYR A 56 4.70 13.90 -24.63
N THR A 57 3.72 14.81 -24.58
CA THR A 57 3.68 15.83 -23.54
C THR A 57 3.67 15.10 -22.18
N ALA A 58 4.32 15.67 -21.18
CA ALA A 58 4.35 15.12 -19.83
C ALA A 58 2.93 14.75 -19.33
N GLU A 59 1.93 15.60 -19.68
CA GLU A 59 0.52 15.40 -19.32
C GLU A 59 -0.10 14.15 -19.95
N VAL A 60 0.23 13.83 -21.20
CA VAL A 60 -0.26 12.59 -21.88
C VAL A 60 0.41 11.37 -21.29
N SER A 61 1.71 11.43 -21.01
CA SER A 61 2.45 10.37 -20.37
C SER A 61 1.92 10.07 -18.97
N ASP A 62 1.64 11.11 -18.18
CA ASP A 62 1.08 10.99 -16.83
C ASP A 62 -0.34 10.41 -16.85
N SER A 63 -1.18 10.80 -17.82
CA SER A 63 -2.52 10.27 -17.99
C SER A 63 -2.52 8.80 -18.39
N LEU A 64 -1.64 8.41 -19.32
CA LEU A 64 -1.47 7.01 -19.75
C LEU A 64 -0.91 6.14 -18.62
N LEU A 65 0.04 6.66 -17.86
CA LEU A 65 0.61 5.98 -16.70
C LEU A 65 -0.45 5.78 -15.61
N HIS A 66 -1.26 6.81 -15.32
CA HIS A 66 -2.38 6.72 -14.39
C HIS A 66 -3.42 5.65 -14.81
N LEU A 67 -3.79 5.62 -16.08
CA LEU A 67 -4.69 4.60 -16.65
C LEU A 67 -4.09 3.21 -16.58
N TRP A 68 -2.80 3.08 -16.87
CA TRP A 68 -2.10 1.81 -16.75
C TRP A 68 -2.13 1.29 -15.31
N TYR A 69 -1.85 2.18 -14.34
CA TYR A 69 -1.95 1.82 -12.91
C TYR A 69 -3.38 1.41 -12.54
N LYS A 70 -4.38 2.21 -12.92
CA LYS A 70 -5.79 1.92 -12.66
C LYS A 70 -6.19 0.53 -13.20
N ASN A 71 -5.78 0.20 -14.44
CA ASN A 71 -6.11 -1.07 -15.07
C ASN A 71 -5.27 -2.23 -14.52
N SER A 72 -3.99 -2.01 -14.25
CA SER A 72 -3.08 -3.06 -13.76
C SER A 72 -3.40 -3.49 -12.32
N PHE A 73 -4.04 -2.63 -11.53
CA PHE A 73 -4.46 -2.91 -10.17
C PHE A 73 -6.00 -3.04 -10.03
N ALA A 74 -6.75 -2.90 -11.13
CA ALA A 74 -8.18 -3.18 -11.15
C ALA A 74 -8.41 -4.68 -10.90
N GLY A 75 -8.99 -5.01 -9.75
CA GLY A 75 -9.19 -6.39 -9.29
C GLY A 75 -8.23 -6.85 -8.19
N ASP A 76 -7.17 -6.10 -7.90
CA ASP A 76 -6.32 -6.35 -6.73
C ASP A 76 -6.93 -5.69 -5.47
N SER A 77 -8.22 -5.95 -5.20
CA SER A 77 -8.84 -5.55 -3.91
C SER A 77 -8.29 -6.35 -2.73
N ASP A 78 -7.49 -7.36 -3.04
CA ASP A 78 -6.94 -8.30 -2.08
C ASP A 78 -5.64 -7.72 -1.52
N SER A 79 -5.77 -6.89 -0.50
CA SER A 79 -4.62 -6.52 0.33
C SER A 79 -4.10 -7.79 1.04
N VAL A 80 -2.80 -7.83 1.33
CA VAL A 80 -2.19 -8.90 2.15
C VAL A 80 -2.90 -9.05 3.50
N SER A 81 -3.64 -8.02 3.93
CA SER A 81 -4.52 -8.03 5.12
C SER A 81 -5.68 -9.03 5.05
N GLU A 82 -6.02 -9.59 3.89
CA GLU A 82 -7.07 -10.62 3.79
C GLU A 82 -6.64 -11.97 4.35
N PHE A 83 -5.32 -12.24 4.41
CA PHE A 83 -4.83 -13.46 5.03
C PHE A 83 -4.69 -13.26 6.53
N ASP A 84 -5.50 -13.98 7.29
CA ASP A 84 -5.29 -14.14 8.73
C ASP A 84 -4.01 -14.94 8.99
N MET A 85 -2.85 -14.26 8.87
CA MET A 85 -1.54 -14.88 9.00
C MET A 85 -1.27 -15.43 10.40
N ASP A 86 -2.08 -15.08 11.41
CA ASP A 86 -2.02 -15.69 12.74
C ASP A 86 -2.60 -17.11 12.74
N SER A 87 -3.56 -17.39 11.86
CA SER A 87 -4.24 -18.70 11.78
C SER A 87 -3.84 -19.56 10.58
N VAL A 88 -3.35 -18.95 9.51
CA VAL A 88 -2.91 -19.67 8.30
C VAL A 88 -1.44 -20.11 8.45
N ARG A 89 -1.13 -21.33 8.06
CA ARG A 89 0.24 -21.84 7.93
C ARG A 89 0.41 -22.42 6.54
N PHE A 90 1.37 -21.88 5.80
CA PHE A 90 1.74 -22.41 4.50
C PHE A 90 2.81 -23.49 4.63
N SER A 91 2.74 -24.48 3.74
CA SER A 91 3.80 -25.46 3.55
C SER A 91 4.63 -25.12 2.31
N SER A 92 5.91 -25.38 2.38
CA SER A 92 6.87 -25.22 1.28
C SER A 92 7.69 -26.49 1.13
N ASN A 93 8.17 -26.75 -0.09
CA ASN A 93 9.15 -27.81 -0.35
C ASN A 93 10.61 -27.34 -0.11
N VAL A 94 10.81 -26.02 0.13
CA VAL A 94 12.12 -25.47 0.47
C VAL A 94 12.41 -25.73 1.94
N PRO A 95 13.55 -26.36 2.29
CA PRO A 95 13.92 -26.63 3.68
C PRO A 95 14.09 -25.32 4.48
N ASP A 96 13.74 -25.35 5.77
CA ASP A 96 13.89 -24.18 6.65
C ASP A 96 15.35 -23.68 6.71
N GLN A 97 16.31 -24.61 6.69
CA GLN A 97 17.74 -24.23 6.68
C GLN A 97 18.11 -23.39 5.45
N GLU A 98 17.57 -23.70 4.28
CA GLU A 98 17.83 -22.92 3.07
C GLU A 98 17.22 -21.52 3.17
N MET A 99 16.03 -21.37 3.74
CA MET A 99 15.44 -20.06 4.00
C MET A 99 16.29 -19.24 4.97
N ILE A 100 16.76 -19.85 6.05
CA ILE A 100 17.64 -19.23 7.04
C ILE A 100 18.95 -18.76 6.38
N ASP A 101 19.57 -19.63 5.56
CA ASP A 101 20.83 -19.32 4.89
C ASP A 101 20.66 -18.14 3.92
N ARG A 102 19.55 -18.09 3.19
CA ARG A 102 19.22 -16.96 2.30
C ARG A 102 18.99 -15.66 3.08
N LEU A 103 18.25 -15.70 4.19
CA LEU A 103 18.06 -14.53 5.05
C LEU A 103 19.38 -14.00 5.60
N ASN A 104 20.25 -14.89 6.09
CA ASN A 104 21.57 -14.53 6.59
C ASN A 104 22.48 -13.92 5.50
N ALA A 105 22.35 -14.42 4.27
CA ALA A 105 23.12 -13.90 3.12
C ALA A 105 22.70 -12.48 2.69
N MET A 106 21.52 -12.01 3.06
CA MET A 106 21.03 -10.66 2.72
C MET A 106 21.81 -9.56 3.45
N ASN A 107 22.51 -9.86 4.53
CA ASN A 107 23.25 -8.85 5.33
C ASN A 107 22.41 -7.62 5.68
N SER A 108 21.14 -7.80 5.98
CA SER A 108 20.21 -6.72 6.27
C SER A 108 20.57 -5.98 7.55
N PHE A 109 20.45 -4.64 7.52
CA PHE A 109 20.61 -3.83 8.72
C PHE A 109 19.48 -4.04 9.73
N ILE A 110 18.26 -4.24 9.22
CA ILE A 110 17.10 -4.60 10.04
C ILE A 110 16.98 -6.12 10.03
N THR A 111 17.38 -6.75 11.13
CA THR A 111 17.36 -8.21 11.26
C THR A 111 16.04 -8.68 11.85
N LEU A 112 15.44 -9.70 11.22
CA LEU A 112 14.31 -10.43 11.75
C LEU A 112 14.74 -11.87 12.06
N PRO A 113 14.48 -12.39 13.26
CA PRO A 113 14.74 -13.79 13.56
C PRO A 113 13.81 -14.67 12.74
N PHE A 114 14.36 -15.76 12.17
CA PHE A 114 13.55 -16.77 11.51
C PHE A 114 12.63 -17.45 12.53
N ASN A 115 11.33 -17.38 12.29
CA ASN A 115 10.29 -18.04 13.07
C ASN A 115 9.10 -18.37 12.16
N ASP A 116 8.09 -19.04 12.70
CA ASP A 116 6.91 -19.48 11.93
C ASP A 116 6.18 -18.34 11.22
N ASN A 117 6.13 -17.15 11.81
CA ASN A 117 5.49 -15.99 11.19
C ASN A 117 6.31 -15.49 10.00
N VAL A 118 7.61 -15.27 10.18
CA VAL A 118 8.52 -14.84 9.09
C VAL A 118 8.55 -15.89 7.97
N LYS A 119 8.67 -17.17 8.31
CA LYS A 119 8.59 -18.28 7.35
C LYS A 119 7.31 -18.22 6.52
N ASN A 120 6.20 -17.98 7.18
CA ASN A 120 4.88 -17.92 6.52
C ASN A 120 4.79 -16.80 5.49
N TYR A 121 5.37 -15.63 5.77
CA TYR A 121 5.46 -14.52 4.81
C TYR A 121 6.43 -14.80 3.67
N ILE A 122 7.57 -15.45 3.94
CA ILE A 122 8.49 -15.90 2.88
C ILE A 122 7.74 -16.78 1.87
N ILE A 123 7.01 -17.79 2.36
CA ILE A 123 6.26 -18.70 1.50
C ILE A 123 5.13 -17.96 0.76
N LEU A 124 4.43 -17.04 1.43
CA LEU A 124 3.38 -16.24 0.82
C LEU A 124 3.90 -15.49 -0.40
N TYR A 125 4.95 -14.71 -0.24
CA TYR A 125 5.48 -13.88 -1.32
C TYR A 125 6.19 -14.68 -2.40
N SER A 126 7.00 -15.69 -2.02
CA SER A 126 7.79 -16.44 -2.99
C SER A 126 7.00 -17.48 -3.77
N GLU A 127 5.96 -18.09 -3.17
CA GLU A 127 5.28 -19.24 -3.77
C GLU A 127 3.79 -19.02 -4.03
N LYS A 128 3.10 -18.20 -3.22
CA LYS A 128 1.63 -18.06 -3.31
C LYS A 128 1.19 -16.84 -4.12
N MET A 129 2.07 -15.85 -4.29
CA MET A 129 1.75 -14.59 -4.99
C MET A 129 2.71 -14.29 -6.16
N PRO A 130 3.05 -15.25 -7.05
CA PRO A 130 4.10 -15.08 -8.06
C PRO A 130 3.79 -13.95 -9.05
N SER A 131 2.55 -13.82 -9.50
CA SER A 131 2.16 -12.77 -10.46
C SER A 131 2.24 -11.37 -9.86
N ARG A 132 1.82 -11.21 -8.59
CA ARG A 132 1.93 -9.94 -7.87
C ARG A 132 3.39 -9.58 -7.62
N MET A 133 4.20 -10.54 -7.19
CA MET A 133 5.62 -10.31 -6.95
C MET A 133 6.40 -10.01 -8.24
N SER A 134 6.05 -10.63 -9.36
CA SER A 134 6.63 -10.29 -10.67
C SER A 134 6.38 -8.82 -11.03
N ARG A 135 5.16 -8.30 -10.78
CA ARG A 135 4.83 -6.89 -10.98
C ARG A 135 5.62 -5.98 -10.03
N VAL A 136 5.67 -6.34 -8.75
CA VAL A 136 6.44 -5.59 -7.74
C VAL A 136 7.92 -5.52 -8.14
N MET A 137 8.51 -6.62 -8.59
CA MET A 137 9.91 -6.64 -9.07
C MET A 137 10.13 -5.72 -10.28
N GLY A 138 9.17 -5.67 -11.21
CA GLY A 138 9.22 -4.71 -12.33
C GLY A 138 9.17 -3.25 -11.85
N LEU A 139 8.20 -2.93 -10.99
CA LEU A 139 8.03 -1.57 -10.45
C LEU A 139 9.17 -1.14 -9.51
N SER A 140 9.77 -2.08 -8.78
CA SER A 140 10.89 -1.78 -7.89
C SER A 140 12.11 -1.24 -8.64
N ASN A 141 12.37 -1.70 -9.87
CA ASN A 141 13.44 -1.16 -10.69
C ASN A 141 13.25 0.33 -11.01
N TYR A 142 12.02 0.82 -11.01
CA TYR A 142 11.70 2.22 -11.25
C TYR A 142 11.68 3.05 -9.95
N TYR A 143 11.02 2.57 -8.89
CA TYR A 143 10.84 3.36 -7.68
C TYR A 143 12.00 3.26 -6.68
N PHE A 144 12.61 2.09 -6.52
CA PHE A 144 13.60 1.87 -5.46
C PHE A 144 14.84 2.74 -5.55
N PRO A 145 15.42 3.06 -6.73
CA PRO A 145 16.55 3.98 -6.80
C PRO A 145 16.24 5.34 -6.16
N MET A 146 15.07 5.92 -6.44
CA MET A 146 14.64 7.18 -5.84
C MET A 146 14.39 7.04 -4.33
N PHE A 147 13.80 5.92 -3.88
CA PHE A 147 13.58 5.67 -2.45
C PHE A 147 14.89 5.53 -1.69
N GLU A 148 15.85 4.84 -2.26
CA GLU A 148 17.20 4.69 -1.69
C GLU A 148 17.92 6.03 -1.57
N ASP A 149 17.84 6.90 -2.58
CA ASP A 149 18.40 8.24 -2.52
C ASP A 149 17.79 9.08 -1.40
N ILE A 150 16.47 8.99 -1.21
CA ILE A 150 15.77 9.72 -0.14
C ILE A 150 16.14 9.13 1.23
N LEU A 151 16.14 7.80 1.40
CA LEU A 151 16.54 7.16 2.65
C LEU A 151 17.99 7.51 3.02
N ASN A 152 18.91 7.48 2.05
CA ASN A 152 20.31 7.87 2.24
C ASN A 152 20.44 9.33 2.68
N ARG A 153 19.66 10.25 2.13
CA ARG A 153 19.67 11.67 2.58
C ARG A 153 19.33 11.82 4.06
N TYR A 154 18.52 10.94 4.60
CA TYR A 154 18.13 10.95 6.01
C TYR A 154 18.96 9.99 6.89
N GLY A 155 19.90 9.25 6.31
CA GLY A 155 20.73 8.26 7.02
C GLY A 155 19.91 7.08 7.56
N LEU A 156 18.90 6.65 6.81
CA LEU A 156 17.96 5.59 7.18
C LEU A 156 18.31 4.25 6.48
N PRO A 157 17.98 3.11 7.10
CA PRO A 157 18.15 1.81 6.48
C PRO A 157 17.41 1.69 5.15
N LEU A 158 18.06 1.14 4.13
CA LEU A 158 17.48 1.00 2.80
C LEU A 158 16.35 -0.03 2.73
N GLU A 159 16.30 -0.94 3.68
CA GLU A 159 15.24 -1.94 3.83
C GLU A 159 13.85 -1.30 4.03
N LEU A 160 13.80 -0.09 4.55
CA LEU A 160 12.54 0.64 4.76
C LEU A 160 11.76 0.90 3.45
N LYS A 161 12.43 0.87 2.29
CA LYS A 161 11.76 0.94 0.98
C LYS A 161 10.73 -0.15 0.75
N TYR A 162 10.94 -1.33 1.33
CA TYR A 162 10.03 -2.47 1.18
C TYR A 162 8.67 -2.26 1.87
N MET A 163 8.56 -1.31 2.80
CA MET A 163 7.28 -0.95 3.39
C MET A 163 6.26 -0.49 2.35
N SER A 164 6.69 0.19 1.27
CA SER A 164 5.82 0.60 0.17
C SER A 164 5.21 -0.59 -0.59
N VAL A 165 5.88 -1.74 -0.57
CA VAL A 165 5.31 -2.99 -1.12
C VAL A 165 4.17 -3.46 -0.25
N ILE A 166 4.33 -3.44 1.08
CA ILE A 166 3.31 -3.88 2.05
C ILE A 166 2.11 -2.93 2.01
N GLU A 167 2.36 -1.63 1.89
CA GLU A 167 1.31 -0.60 1.88
C GLU A 167 0.43 -0.66 0.62
N SER A 168 1.03 -0.85 -0.56
CA SER A 168 0.30 -0.69 -1.82
C SER A 168 0.75 -1.58 -2.96
N MET A 169 1.67 -2.51 -2.76
CA MET A 169 2.35 -3.24 -3.84
C MET A 169 2.98 -2.29 -4.87
N LEU A 170 3.52 -1.15 -4.41
CA LEU A 170 4.08 -0.07 -5.23
C LEU A 170 3.05 0.63 -6.14
N ASN A 171 1.78 0.65 -5.76
CA ASN A 171 0.74 1.37 -6.49
C ASN A 171 0.64 2.84 -6.04
N PRO A 172 1.06 3.83 -6.86
CA PRO A 172 1.07 5.24 -6.48
C PRO A 172 -0.32 5.87 -6.37
N VAL A 173 -1.35 5.23 -6.95
CA VAL A 173 -2.73 5.73 -6.93
C VAL A 173 -3.65 4.93 -6.00
N ALA A 174 -3.08 4.05 -5.18
CA ALA A 174 -3.84 3.23 -4.25
C ALA A 174 -4.68 4.07 -3.30
N THR A 175 -5.91 3.63 -3.05
CA THR A 175 -6.80 4.25 -2.06
C THR A 175 -7.45 3.15 -1.22
N SER A 176 -7.23 3.19 0.09
CA SER A 176 -7.84 2.23 1.00
C SER A 176 -9.27 2.61 1.37
N ARG A 177 -10.04 1.64 1.89
CA ARG A 177 -11.39 1.90 2.42
C ARG A 177 -11.38 2.93 3.57
N ALA A 178 -10.29 3.03 4.34
CA ALA A 178 -10.12 4.00 5.42
C ALA A 178 -9.69 5.40 4.93
N GLY A 179 -9.46 5.58 3.62
CA GLY A 179 -9.06 6.86 3.03
C GLY A 179 -7.56 7.13 3.05
N ALA A 180 -6.73 6.12 3.31
CA ALA A 180 -5.29 6.21 3.06
C ALA A 180 -5.03 6.25 1.56
N ARG A 181 -4.02 7.01 1.09
CA ARG A 181 -3.74 7.18 -0.33
C ARG A 181 -2.26 7.11 -0.67
N GLY A 182 -2.01 6.73 -1.94
CA GLY A 182 -0.70 6.74 -2.57
C GLY A 182 0.14 5.51 -2.23
N ILE A 183 1.36 5.48 -2.76
CA ILE A 183 2.29 4.37 -2.64
C ILE A 183 2.67 4.06 -1.18
N TRP A 184 2.61 5.07 -0.31
CA TRP A 184 2.91 5.03 1.12
C TRP A 184 1.67 5.00 2.03
N GLN A 185 0.47 4.92 1.45
CA GLN A 185 -0.82 4.83 2.16
C GLN A 185 -0.97 5.85 3.32
N PHE A 186 -0.62 7.10 3.06
CA PHE A 186 -0.79 8.13 4.08
C PHE A 186 -2.26 8.41 4.39
N MET A 187 -2.60 8.39 5.68
CA MET A 187 -3.83 8.96 6.18
C MET A 187 -3.79 10.50 6.09
N TYR A 188 -4.95 11.14 5.87
CA TYR A 188 -5.05 12.59 5.68
C TYR A 188 -4.34 13.40 6.77
N SER A 189 -4.60 13.11 8.03
CA SER A 189 -4.01 13.85 9.16
C SER A 189 -2.50 13.69 9.23
N THR A 190 -1.99 12.47 9.05
CA THR A 190 -0.56 12.18 9.06
C THR A 190 0.15 12.88 7.91
N ALA A 191 -0.42 12.82 6.71
CA ALA A 191 0.11 13.50 5.54
C ALA A 191 0.29 15.01 5.77
N ARG A 192 -0.76 15.66 6.28
CA ARG A 192 -0.73 17.09 6.64
C ARG A 192 0.33 17.42 7.70
N ASN A 193 0.48 16.56 8.71
CA ASN A 193 1.50 16.74 9.76
C ASN A 193 2.92 16.65 9.22
N TYR A 194 3.12 15.89 8.15
CA TYR A 194 4.41 15.80 7.45
C TYR A 194 4.52 16.72 6.24
N GLY A 195 3.61 17.70 6.11
CA GLY A 195 3.73 18.81 5.18
C GLY A 195 3.26 18.51 3.77
N LEU A 196 2.56 17.39 3.53
CA LEU A 196 1.95 17.11 2.24
C LEU A 196 0.73 18.02 2.02
N GLU A 197 0.69 18.66 0.87
CA GLU A 197 -0.43 19.50 0.49
C GLU A 197 -1.62 18.64 0.04
N ILE A 198 -2.78 18.92 0.60
CA ILE A 198 -4.03 18.26 0.24
C ILE A 198 -5.13 19.33 0.19
N ASN A 199 -5.64 19.56 -1.00
CA ASN A 199 -6.74 20.47 -1.25
C ASN A 199 -7.66 19.91 -2.38
N SER A 200 -8.60 20.71 -2.91
CA SER A 200 -9.50 20.28 -3.97
C SER A 200 -8.84 20.06 -5.34
N PHE A 201 -7.61 20.51 -5.52
CA PHE A 201 -6.88 20.42 -6.80
C PHE A 201 -5.67 19.48 -6.71
N VAL A 202 -5.07 19.33 -5.54
CA VAL A 202 -3.83 18.60 -5.33
C VAL A 202 -3.98 17.66 -4.13
N ASP A 203 -3.46 16.44 -4.27
CA ASP A 203 -3.28 15.49 -3.19
C ASP A 203 -1.86 14.90 -3.28
N GLU A 204 -0.91 15.50 -2.57
CA GLU A 204 0.51 15.11 -2.61
C GLU A 204 0.81 13.74 -1.99
N ARG A 205 -0.20 13.05 -1.44
CA ARG A 205 -0.07 11.64 -1.07
C ARG A 205 0.12 10.75 -2.30
N LEU A 206 -0.32 11.22 -3.48
CA LEU A 206 -0.17 10.57 -4.77
C LEU A 206 1.14 10.93 -5.47
N ASP A 207 1.83 11.97 -5.03
CA ASP A 207 3.17 12.34 -5.48
C ASP A 207 4.18 11.40 -4.81
N VAL A 208 4.79 10.55 -5.61
CA VAL A 208 5.63 9.45 -5.10
C VAL A 208 6.87 9.97 -4.37
N GLU A 209 7.51 11.03 -4.88
CA GLU A 209 8.73 11.59 -4.28
C GLU A 209 8.41 12.32 -2.97
N LYS A 210 7.36 13.17 -2.96
CA LYS A 210 6.94 13.89 -1.75
C LYS A 210 6.42 12.95 -0.67
N ALA A 211 5.65 11.93 -1.06
CA ALA A 211 5.17 10.92 -0.14
C ALA A 211 6.33 10.09 0.46
N MET A 212 7.36 9.76 -0.35
CA MET A 212 8.54 9.08 0.14
C MET A 212 9.33 9.95 1.14
N ASP A 213 9.53 11.24 0.84
CA ASP A 213 10.20 12.18 1.75
C ASP A 213 9.45 12.29 3.09
N ALA A 214 8.13 12.39 3.04
CA ALA A 214 7.29 12.41 4.23
C ALA A 214 7.38 11.09 5.03
N ALA A 215 7.40 9.92 4.36
CA ALA A 215 7.56 8.62 5.00
C ALA A 215 8.93 8.48 5.67
N ALA A 216 10.00 8.91 5.01
CA ALA A 216 11.35 8.91 5.58
C ALA A 216 11.42 9.78 6.86
N ARG A 217 10.82 10.98 6.83
CA ARG A 217 10.75 11.84 8.02
C ARG A 217 9.93 11.23 9.15
N TYR A 218 8.80 10.59 8.83
CA TYR A 218 8.00 9.86 9.82
C TYR A 218 8.81 8.74 10.49
N LEU A 219 9.46 7.90 9.71
CA LEU A 219 10.24 6.75 10.19
C LEU A 219 11.44 7.19 11.01
N ARG A 220 12.13 8.25 10.59
CA ARG A 220 13.20 8.89 11.38
C ARG A 220 12.69 9.33 12.76
N ASP A 221 11.55 10.00 12.79
CA ASP A 221 11.00 10.55 14.06
C ASP A 221 10.44 9.43 14.95
N ALA A 222 9.86 8.39 14.36
CA ALA A 222 9.46 7.18 15.07
C ALA A 222 10.67 6.45 15.68
N TYR A 223 11.76 6.33 14.94
CA TYR A 223 12.99 5.73 15.46
C TYR A 223 13.57 6.52 16.63
N LYS A 224 13.53 7.86 16.60
CA LYS A 224 13.94 8.68 17.76
C LYS A 224 13.11 8.39 19.01
N ILE A 225 11.82 8.04 18.86
CA ILE A 225 10.93 7.71 19.99
C ILE A 225 11.23 6.31 20.53
N PHE A 226 11.38 5.33 19.64
CA PHE A 226 11.43 3.93 20.02
C PHE A 226 12.85 3.36 20.13
N GLY A 227 13.82 3.88 19.38
CA GLY A 227 15.21 3.41 19.34
C GLY A 227 15.37 2.03 18.69
N ASP A 228 14.32 1.53 18.02
CA ASP A 228 14.25 0.19 17.45
C ASP A 228 13.43 0.24 16.15
N TRP A 229 13.93 -0.40 15.07
CA TRP A 229 13.28 -0.34 13.76
C TRP A 229 11.98 -1.13 13.69
N PRO A 230 11.88 -2.37 14.18
CA PRO A 230 10.62 -3.09 14.25
C PRO A 230 9.51 -2.30 14.96
N LEU A 231 9.82 -1.58 16.04
CA LEU A 231 8.86 -0.71 16.73
C LEU A 231 8.50 0.54 15.93
N ALA A 232 9.46 1.16 15.26
CA ALA A 232 9.23 2.30 14.38
C ALA A 232 8.34 1.91 13.19
N ILE A 233 8.61 0.77 12.55
CA ILE A 233 7.81 0.19 11.48
C ILE A 233 6.39 -0.13 11.98
N SER A 234 6.25 -0.76 13.14
CA SER A 234 4.93 -1.01 13.76
C SER A 234 4.13 0.28 13.96
N SER A 235 4.81 1.36 14.36
CA SER A 235 4.16 2.65 14.59
C SER A 235 3.64 3.31 13.32
N TYR A 236 4.25 3.02 12.17
CA TYR A 236 3.75 3.49 10.87
C TYR A 236 2.35 2.94 10.59
N ASN A 237 2.14 1.66 10.85
CA ASN A 237 0.86 0.98 10.63
C ASN A 237 -0.21 1.36 11.67
N CYS A 238 0.11 1.29 12.98
CA CYS A 238 -0.91 1.47 14.03
C CYS A 238 -0.80 2.76 14.83
N GLY A 239 0.19 3.59 14.54
CA GLY A 239 0.48 4.82 15.28
C GLY A 239 1.30 4.58 16.57
N ALA A 240 2.14 5.56 16.91
CA ALA A 240 3.03 5.51 18.07
C ALA A 240 2.32 5.26 19.42
N GLY A 241 1.07 5.74 19.55
CA GLY A 241 0.25 5.53 20.74
C GLY A 241 -0.08 4.06 21.02
N ASN A 242 -0.38 3.27 19.97
CA ASN A 242 -0.68 1.85 20.12
C ASN A 242 0.59 1.03 20.41
N VAL A 243 1.72 1.35 19.80
CA VAL A 243 3.01 0.74 20.16
C VAL A 243 3.36 1.03 21.62
N SER A 244 3.23 2.28 22.06
CA SER A 244 3.47 2.65 23.47
C SER A 244 2.54 1.93 24.45
N LYS A 245 1.27 1.68 24.07
CA LYS A 245 0.36 0.85 24.88
C LYS A 245 0.83 -0.60 24.95
N ALA A 246 1.28 -1.18 23.83
CA ALA A 246 1.77 -2.55 23.77
C ALA A 246 3.03 -2.72 24.66
N ILE A 247 3.98 -1.78 24.58
CA ILE A 247 5.17 -1.74 25.43
C ILE A 247 4.77 -1.75 26.93
N ARG A 248 3.83 -0.89 27.34
CA ARG A 248 3.36 -0.86 28.74
C ARG A 248 2.71 -2.19 29.16
N ARG A 249 1.91 -2.81 28.28
CA ARG A 249 1.27 -4.10 28.57
C ARG A 249 2.26 -5.26 28.64
N ALA A 250 3.36 -5.16 27.93
CA ALA A 250 4.47 -6.12 27.97
C ALA A 250 5.48 -5.86 29.11
N GLY A 251 5.08 -5.10 30.14
CA GLY A 251 5.95 -4.80 31.27
C GLY A 251 7.11 -3.85 30.97
N GLY A 252 7.00 -3.05 29.88
CA GLY A 252 8.03 -2.09 29.48
C GLY A 252 9.04 -2.64 28.47
N SER A 253 8.90 -3.90 28.03
CA SER A 253 9.77 -4.47 27.01
C SER A 253 9.69 -3.68 25.69
N ARG A 254 10.85 -3.42 25.09
CA ARG A 254 10.99 -2.78 23.76
C ARG A 254 11.41 -3.78 22.67
N ASP A 255 11.35 -5.08 22.97
CA ASP A 255 11.51 -6.11 21.96
C ASP A 255 10.19 -6.34 21.21
N PHE A 256 10.23 -6.34 19.87
CA PHE A 256 9.05 -6.48 19.03
C PHE A 256 8.26 -7.77 19.34
N TRP A 257 8.96 -8.91 19.50
CA TRP A 257 8.28 -10.18 19.73
C TRP A 257 7.64 -10.27 21.12
N SER A 258 8.22 -9.55 22.10
CA SER A 258 7.62 -9.42 23.42
C SER A 258 6.35 -8.60 23.43
N ILE A 259 6.24 -7.58 22.57
CA ILE A 259 5.04 -6.74 22.47
C ILE A 259 4.03 -7.27 21.44
N TYR A 260 4.44 -8.19 20.58
CA TYR A 260 3.64 -8.77 19.49
C TYR A 260 2.21 -9.15 19.91
N PRO A 261 1.97 -9.89 21.03
CA PRO A 261 0.62 -10.26 21.45
C PRO A 261 -0.29 -9.08 21.81
N TYR A 262 0.29 -7.93 22.13
CA TYR A 262 -0.40 -6.72 22.58
C TYR A 262 -0.63 -5.70 21.48
N LEU A 263 -0.01 -5.91 20.29
CA LEU A 263 -0.23 -5.08 19.11
C LEU A 263 -1.60 -5.36 18.48
N PRO A 264 -2.19 -4.39 17.76
CA PRO A 264 -3.34 -4.65 16.89
C PRO A 264 -3.06 -5.80 15.94
N ARG A 265 -4.07 -6.60 15.64
CA ARG A 265 -3.92 -7.83 14.83
C ARG A 265 -3.26 -7.57 13.47
N GLU A 266 -3.70 -6.53 12.77
CA GLU A 266 -3.10 -6.08 11.50
C GLU A 266 -1.60 -5.78 11.64
N THR A 267 -1.22 -5.09 12.72
CA THR A 267 0.17 -4.66 12.96
C THR A 267 1.10 -5.82 13.26
N ARG A 268 0.59 -6.93 13.81
CA ARG A 268 1.41 -8.12 14.11
C ARG A 268 2.06 -8.69 12.86
N GLY A 269 1.31 -8.71 11.75
CA GLY A 269 1.81 -9.19 10.46
C GLY A 269 2.68 -8.18 9.72
N TYR A 270 2.56 -6.90 10.04
CA TYR A 270 3.15 -5.82 9.26
C TYR A 270 4.69 -5.81 9.25
N VAL A 271 5.33 -6.12 10.38
CA VAL A 271 6.80 -6.17 10.49
C VAL A 271 7.39 -7.45 9.89
N PRO A 272 6.81 -8.66 10.12
CA PRO A 272 7.30 -9.88 9.48
C PRO A 272 7.06 -9.94 7.97
N ALA A 273 6.10 -9.17 7.44
CA ALA A 273 5.79 -9.11 6.01
C ALA A 273 6.82 -8.34 5.21
#